data_6e116d6a5d86056929fa7b5ddd05c107
#
_entry.id   6e116d6a5d86056929fa7b5ddd05c107
#
_cell.length_a   1.000
_cell.length_b   1.000
_cell.length_c   1.000
_cell.angle_alpha   90.00
_cell.angle_beta   90.00
_cell.angle_gamma   90.00
#
_symmetry.space_group_name_H-M   'P 1'
#
loop_
_entity.id
_entity.type
_entity.pdbx_description
1 polymer ?
#
loop_
_entity_poly.entity_id
_entity_poly.type
_entity_poly.pdbx_seq_one_letter_code
_entity_poly.pdbx_strand_id
1 'polypeptide(L)'
;MAQIYLRESTFADCEYFAVWETQPAVTQFFTIDAGRDYEEVVTEFVHRQDDTDKLQLTVCLRENDKPIGRIYISNIDDHYDSLDITRIYIADPAIRGRGLGEAALRAALKLAFEELHCERVTLDHFTANQIASQLYLKVGFQYEGVMRHGGKKDGQYVDLHLMSMLRSEYFGEA
;
A
#
# COMPACT_ATOMS: atom_id res chain seq x y z
N MET A 1 -9.67 20.13 4.73
CA MET A 1 -9.31 19.00 5.63
C MET A 1 -9.19 17.73 4.80
N ALA A 2 -8.21 16.86 5.12
CA ALA A 2 -8.12 15.56 4.46
C ALA A 2 -9.40 14.77 4.68
N GLN A 3 -9.95 14.16 3.61
CA GLN A 3 -11.19 13.39 3.66
C GLN A 3 -11.02 12.03 4.37
N ILE A 4 -9.75 11.61 4.56
CA ILE A 4 -9.40 10.31 5.16
C ILE A 4 -8.43 10.48 6.33
N TYR A 5 -8.29 9.42 7.11
CA TYR A 5 -7.19 9.23 8.05
C TYR A 5 -6.73 7.77 8.05
N LEU A 6 -5.53 7.54 8.55
CA LEU A 6 -4.98 6.20 8.75
C LEU A 6 -5.04 5.85 10.23
N ARG A 7 -5.33 4.60 10.52
CA ARG A 7 -5.17 4.00 11.84
C ARG A 7 -4.56 2.61 11.72
N GLU A 8 -3.96 2.12 12.77
CA GLU A 8 -3.55 0.72 12.81
C GLU A 8 -4.75 -0.20 12.60
N SER A 9 -4.53 -1.25 11.82
CA SER A 9 -5.55 -2.26 11.57
C SER A 9 -5.75 -3.12 12.81
N THR A 10 -6.99 -3.49 13.06
CA THR A 10 -7.39 -4.39 14.12
C THR A 10 -7.84 -5.74 13.57
N PHE A 11 -7.96 -6.73 14.41
CA PHE A 11 -8.51 -8.03 14.02
C PHE A 11 -9.91 -7.92 13.37
N ALA A 12 -10.75 -6.98 13.83
CA ALA A 12 -12.06 -6.74 13.24
C ALA A 12 -11.99 -6.26 11.76
N ASP A 13 -10.90 -5.63 11.36
CA ASP A 13 -10.72 -5.19 9.96
C ASP A 13 -10.52 -6.37 9.00
N CYS A 14 -10.17 -7.55 9.49
CA CYS A 14 -10.03 -8.75 8.66
C CYS A 14 -11.33 -9.11 7.94
N GLU A 15 -12.49 -8.78 8.49
CA GLU A 15 -13.78 -8.97 7.82
C GLU A 15 -13.85 -8.13 6.53
N TYR A 16 -13.39 -6.87 6.59
CA TYR A 16 -13.30 -6.03 5.41
C TYR A 16 -12.26 -6.53 4.42
N PHE A 17 -11.05 -6.88 4.90
CA PHE A 17 -9.96 -7.34 4.05
C PHE A 17 -10.33 -8.61 3.29
N ALA A 18 -10.99 -9.58 3.95
CA ALA A 18 -11.43 -10.81 3.32
C ALA A 18 -12.43 -10.54 2.18
N VAL A 19 -13.37 -9.62 2.38
CA VAL A 19 -14.32 -9.23 1.33
C VAL A 19 -13.63 -8.48 0.20
N TRP A 20 -12.75 -7.54 0.51
CA TRP A 20 -12.09 -6.70 -0.50
C TRP A 20 -11.08 -7.50 -1.34
N GLU A 21 -10.32 -8.38 -0.72
CA GLU A 21 -9.25 -9.14 -1.37
C GLU A 21 -9.75 -10.38 -2.13
N THR A 22 -11.07 -10.58 -2.22
CA THR A 22 -11.71 -11.50 -3.18
C THR A 22 -12.20 -10.80 -4.44
N GLN A 23 -12.22 -9.45 -4.46
CA GLN A 23 -12.75 -8.68 -5.58
C GLN A 23 -11.67 -8.48 -6.66
N PRO A 24 -11.90 -8.87 -7.93
CA PRO A 24 -10.96 -8.63 -9.02
C PRO A 24 -10.59 -7.15 -9.18
N ALA A 25 -11.52 -6.24 -8.90
CA ALA A 25 -11.27 -4.79 -8.93
C ALA A 25 -10.20 -4.33 -7.92
N VAL A 26 -9.95 -5.11 -6.88
CA VAL A 26 -8.88 -4.87 -5.90
C VAL A 26 -7.63 -5.68 -6.27
N THR A 27 -7.78 -6.97 -6.56
CA THR A 27 -6.67 -7.92 -6.62
C THR A 27 -6.01 -8.06 -7.98
N GLN A 28 -6.61 -7.53 -9.06
CA GLN A 28 -6.11 -7.74 -10.43
C GLN A 28 -4.64 -7.35 -10.64
N PHE A 29 -4.12 -6.39 -9.86
CA PHE A 29 -2.74 -5.92 -9.94
C PHE A 29 -1.92 -6.19 -8.67
N PHE A 30 -2.36 -7.13 -7.83
CA PHE A 30 -1.59 -7.58 -6.68
C PHE A 30 -1.21 -9.06 -6.84
N THR A 31 -0.14 -9.46 -6.17
CA THR A 31 0.31 -10.86 -6.11
C THR A 31 -0.55 -11.74 -5.20
N ILE A 32 -1.75 -11.27 -4.86
CA ILE A 32 -2.75 -12.04 -4.12
C ILE A 32 -3.41 -13.01 -5.10
N ASP A 33 -3.29 -14.30 -4.83
CA ASP A 33 -3.91 -15.33 -5.63
C ASP A 33 -5.44 -15.32 -5.50
N ALA A 34 -6.13 -15.78 -6.54
CA ALA A 34 -7.58 -15.92 -6.54
C ALA A 34 -8.06 -16.99 -5.54
N GLY A 35 -9.24 -16.78 -4.96
CA GLY A 35 -9.88 -17.75 -4.07
C GLY A 35 -9.42 -17.72 -2.62
N ARG A 36 -8.70 -16.68 -2.24
CA ARG A 36 -8.29 -16.46 -0.86
C ARG A 36 -9.51 -16.30 0.05
N ASP A 37 -9.53 -17.02 1.18
CA ASP A 37 -10.62 -17.01 2.13
C ASP A 37 -10.34 -16.16 3.39
N TYR A 38 -11.33 -16.07 4.27
CA TYR A 38 -11.23 -15.30 5.51
C TYR A 38 -10.13 -15.87 6.45
N GLU A 39 -9.99 -17.18 6.53
CA GLU A 39 -9.00 -17.81 7.42
C GLU A 39 -7.57 -17.48 6.98
N GLU A 40 -7.31 -17.49 5.68
CA GLU A 40 -6.02 -17.10 5.11
C GLU A 40 -5.70 -15.62 5.38
N VAL A 41 -6.70 -14.72 5.26
CA VAL A 41 -6.54 -13.29 5.57
C VAL A 41 -6.23 -13.07 7.04
N VAL A 42 -6.96 -13.76 7.94
CA VAL A 42 -6.72 -13.66 9.38
C VAL A 42 -5.34 -14.21 9.75
N THR A 43 -4.98 -15.36 9.21
CA THR A 43 -3.67 -15.98 9.46
C THR A 43 -2.53 -15.04 9.04
N GLU A 44 -2.63 -14.46 7.87
CA GLU A 44 -1.65 -13.46 7.38
C GLU A 44 -1.60 -12.24 8.31
N PHE A 45 -2.76 -11.73 8.71
CA PHE A 45 -2.85 -10.56 9.59
C PHE A 45 -2.18 -10.81 10.94
N VAL A 46 -2.50 -11.94 11.58
CA VAL A 46 -1.94 -12.31 12.90
C VAL A 46 -0.43 -12.51 12.81
N HIS A 47 0.06 -13.22 11.79
CA HIS A 47 1.50 -13.45 11.63
C HIS A 47 2.28 -12.15 11.46
N ARG A 48 1.70 -11.15 10.79
CA ARG A 48 2.35 -9.85 10.56
C ARG A 48 2.27 -8.91 11.74
N GLN A 49 1.37 -9.15 12.69
CA GLN A 49 1.14 -8.24 13.82
C GLN A 49 2.29 -8.26 14.82
N ASP A 50 2.98 -9.38 14.95
CA ASP A 50 4.12 -9.54 15.85
C ASP A 50 5.47 -9.16 15.21
N ASP A 51 5.47 -8.87 13.89
CA ASP A 51 6.68 -8.49 13.17
C ASP A 51 6.97 -7.00 13.35
N THR A 52 8.12 -6.66 13.92
CA THR A 52 8.51 -5.27 14.19
C THR A 52 8.88 -4.48 12.94
N ASP A 53 9.15 -5.17 11.83
CA ASP A 53 9.48 -4.58 10.53
C ASP A 53 8.24 -4.38 9.62
N LYS A 54 7.04 -4.50 10.18
CA LYS A 54 5.77 -4.43 9.44
C LYS A 54 4.77 -3.52 10.13
N LEU A 55 3.91 -2.89 9.31
CA LEU A 55 2.81 -2.06 9.79
C LEU A 55 1.59 -2.27 8.91
N GLN A 56 0.47 -2.55 9.54
CA GLN A 56 -0.83 -2.77 8.89
C GLN A 56 -1.77 -1.62 9.21
N LEU A 57 -2.23 -0.91 8.19
CA LEU A 57 -3.05 0.29 8.33
C LEU A 57 -4.38 0.15 7.59
N THR A 58 -5.42 0.67 8.21
CA THR A 58 -6.74 0.82 7.62
C THR A 58 -6.97 2.28 7.24
N VAL A 59 -7.41 2.49 6.01
CA VAL A 59 -7.82 3.81 5.51
C VAL A 59 -9.27 4.03 5.85
N CYS A 60 -9.59 5.09 6.59
CA CYS A 60 -10.95 5.41 7.03
C CYS A 60 -11.41 6.78 6.51
N LEU A 61 -12.70 6.91 6.20
CA LEU A 61 -13.32 8.20 5.94
C LEU A 61 -13.49 8.98 7.24
N ARG A 62 -13.14 10.27 7.24
CA ARG A 62 -13.31 11.12 8.44
C ARG A 62 -14.74 11.44 8.79
N GLU A 63 -15.65 11.41 7.83
CA GLU A 63 -17.05 11.79 8.02
C GLU A 63 -17.85 10.79 8.87
N ASN A 64 -17.45 9.51 8.87
CA ASN A 64 -18.24 8.43 9.48
C ASN A 64 -17.39 7.25 10.00
N ASP A 65 -16.07 7.40 10.04
CA ASP A 65 -15.09 6.39 10.45
C ASP A 65 -15.13 5.08 9.64
N LYS A 66 -15.80 5.09 8.48
CA LYS A 66 -15.95 3.90 7.64
C LYS A 66 -14.61 3.47 7.05
N PRO A 67 -14.20 2.20 7.24
CA PRO A 67 -13.06 1.61 6.53
C PRO A 67 -13.34 1.57 5.02
N ILE A 68 -12.37 2.03 4.22
CA ILE A 68 -12.49 2.10 2.75
C ILE A 68 -11.30 1.53 2.00
N GLY A 69 -10.21 1.19 2.69
CA GLY A 69 -9.00 0.68 2.06
C GLY A 69 -7.98 0.19 3.06
N ARG A 70 -6.89 -0.33 2.53
CA ARG A 70 -5.80 -0.92 3.31
C ARG A 70 -4.46 -0.43 2.81
N ILE A 71 -3.53 -0.22 3.75
CA ILE A 71 -2.10 -0.04 3.47
C ILE A 71 -1.35 -1.09 4.27
N TYR A 72 -0.44 -1.80 3.60
CA TYR A 72 0.50 -2.70 4.24
C TYR A 72 1.92 -2.23 3.92
N ILE A 73 2.67 -1.95 4.99
CA ILE A 73 4.07 -1.54 4.95
C ILE A 73 4.91 -2.70 5.46
N SER A 74 6.02 -2.97 4.81
CA SER A 74 6.99 -3.99 5.20
C SER A 74 8.42 -3.48 5.06
N ASN A 75 9.39 -4.31 5.46
CA ASN A 75 10.80 -3.98 5.38
C ASN A 75 11.14 -2.64 6.05
N ILE A 76 10.50 -2.36 7.20
CA ILE A 76 10.89 -1.21 8.03
C ILE A 76 12.27 -1.53 8.59
N ASP A 77 13.26 -0.74 8.20
CA ASP A 77 14.67 -0.96 8.54
C ASP A 77 15.24 0.30 9.19
N ASP A 78 15.48 0.23 10.50
CA ASP A 78 16.02 1.32 11.30
C ASP A 78 17.53 1.57 11.05
N HIS A 79 18.21 0.65 10.36
CA HIS A 79 19.61 0.82 10.02
C HIS A 79 19.80 1.64 8.74
N TYR A 80 18.91 1.42 7.75
CA TYR A 80 18.91 2.15 6.48
C TYR A 80 17.87 3.26 6.43
N ASP A 81 17.11 3.47 7.50
CA ASP A 81 16.01 4.45 7.58
C ASP A 81 15.06 4.31 6.37
N SER A 82 14.61 3.09 6.11
CA SER A 82 13.83 2.78 4.91
C SER A 82 12.60 1.92 5.20
N LEU A 83 11.63 1.98 4.30
CA LEU A 83 10.48 1.08 4.30
C LEU A 83 9.93 0.87 2.88
N ASP A 84 9.07 -0.15 2.75
CA ASP A 84 8.37 -0.47 1.52
C ASP A 84 6.85 -0.39 1.72
N ILE A 85 6.16 0.36 0.86
CA ILE A 85 4.69 0.35 0.79
C ILE A 85 4.28 -0.83 -0.11
N THR A 86 4.16 -2.00 0.50
CA THR A 86 3.96 -3.27 -0.19
C THR A 86 2.56 -3.41 -0.79
N ARG A 87 1.55 -2.80 -0.15
CA ARG A 87 0.17 -2.84 -0.62
C ARG A 87 -0.56 -1.55 -0.24
N ILE A 88 -1.23 -0.96 -1.21
CA ILE A 88 -2.12 0.19 -1.00
C ILE A 88 -3.31 0.11 -1.96
N TYR A 89 -4.53 0.17 -1.43
CA TYR A 89 -5.74 0.22 -2.26
C TYR A 89 -6.91 0.90 -1.55
N ILE A 90 -7.81 1.46 -2.36
CA ILE A 90 -9.18 1.83 -1.99
C ILE A 90 -10.09 0.75 -2.55
N ALA A 91 -10.88 0.13 -1.67
CA ALA A 91 -11.61 -1.09 -1.99
C ALA A 91 -12.85 -0.85 -2.88
N ASP A 92 -13.66 0.16 -2.53
CA ASP A 92 -14.91 0.43 -3.23
C ASP A 92 -14.66 1.16 -4.56
N PRO A 93 -14.95 0.51 -5.71
CA PRO A 93 -14.80 1.16 -7.01
C PRO A 93 -15.65 2.42 -7.17
N ALA A 94 -16.80 2.50 -6.49
CA ALA A 94 -17.73 3.63 -6.60
C ALA A 94 -17.19 4.94 -6.04
N ILE A 95 -16.20 4.87 -5.13
CA ILE A 95 -15.57 6.06 -4.55
C ILE A 95 -14.17 6.32 -5.13
N ARG A 96 -13.70 5.49 -6.05
CA ARG A 96 -12.44 5.73 -6.78
C ARG A 96 -12.55 6.97 -7.67
N GLY A 97 -11.42 7.52 -8.07
CA GLY A 97 -11.38 8.75 -8.87
C GLY A 97 -11.64 10.04 -8.10
N ARG A 98 -11.95 9.95 -6.79
CA ARG A 98 -12.18 11.10 -5.90
C ARG A 98 -10.91 11.59 -5.19
N GLY A 99 -9.74 11.13 -5.61
CA GLY A 99 -8.46 11.48 -4.98
C GLY A 99 -8.14 10.74 -3.67
N LEU A 100 -8.98 9.78 -3.27
CA LEU A 100 -8.80 9.08 -1.98
C LEU A 100 -7.54 8.21 -1.95
N GLY A 101 -7.17 7.58 -3.07
CA GLY A 101 -5.93 6.82 -3.18
C GLY A 101 -4.69 7.71 -3.06
N GLU A 102 -4.71 8.89 -3.67
CA GLU A 102 -3.65 9.88 -3.52
C GLU A 102 -3.56 10.39 -2.08
N ALA A 103 -4.70 10.67 -1.46
CA ALA A 103 -4.73 11.11 -0.07
C ALA A 103 -4.17 10.03 0.88
N ALA A 104 -4.51 8.76 0.64
CA ALA A 104 -3.99 7.64 1.42
C ALA A 104 -2.46 7.47 1.25
N LEU A 105 -1.97 7.57 0.01
CA LEU A 105 -0.53 7.50 -0.27
C LEU A 105 0.23 8.67 0.39
N ARG A 106 -0.28 9.90 0.28
CA ARG A 106 0.33 11.06 0.96
C ARG A 106 0.31 10.93 2.48
N ALA A 107 -0.73 10.35 3.06
CA ALA A 107 -0.78 10.09 4.49
C ALA A 107 0.26 9.03 4.93
N ALA A 108 0.48 7.99 4.10
CA ALA A 108 1.52 7.00 4.34
C ALA A 108 2.93 7.60 4.23
N LEU A 109 3.16 8.49 3.25
CA LEU A 109 4.44 9.21 3.11
C LEU A 109 4.69 10.16 4.28
N LYS A 110 3.65 10.83 4.78
CA LYS A 110 3.76 11.64 5.98
C LYS A 110 4.21 10.81 7.19
N LEU A 111 3.56 9.67 7.42
CA LEU A 111 3.98 8.72 8.45
C LEU A 111 5.45 8.31 8.28
N ALA A 112 5.85 7.92 7.06
CA ALA A 112 7.21 7.46 6.79
C ALA A 112 8.27 8.55 7.02
N PHE A 113 8.08 9.74 6.45
CA PHE A 113 9.11 10.78 6.45
C PHE A 113 9.07 11.70 7.68
N GLU A 114 7.88 12.00 8.21
CA GLU A 114 7.74 12.94 9.32
C GLU A 114 7.72 12.24 10.69
N GLU A 115 7.16 11.04 10.79
CA GLU A 115 7.00 10.33 12.06
C GLU A 115 8.04 9.22 12.26
N LEU A 116 8.30 8.40 11.22
CA LEU A 116 9.31 7.34 11.26
C LEU A 116 10.70 7.81 10.81
N HIS A 117 10.81 9.04 10.31
CA HIS A 117 12.06 9.66 9.89
C HIS A 117 12.84 8.89 8.82
N CYS A 118 12.15 8.16 7.95
CA CYS A 118 12.77 7.43 6.86
C CYS A 118 13.58 8.35 5.93
N GLU A 119 14.68 7.84 5.39
CA GLU A 119 15.45 8.45 4.31
C GLU A 119 14.88 8.04 2.95
N ARG A 120 14.34 6.80 2.86
CA ARG A 120 13.90 6.22 1.60
C ARG A 120 12.59 5.44 1.78
N VAL A 121 11.64 5.67 0.87
CA VAL A 121 10.41 4.88 0.74
C VAL A 121 10.39 4.25 -0.64
N THR A 122 10.15 2.94 -0.71
CA THR A 122 9.94 2.20 -1.96
C THR A 122 8.51 1.73 -2.10
N LEU A 123 8.13 1.46 -3.31
CA LEU A 123 6.97 0.68 -3.70
C LEU A 123 7.20 0.07 -5.08
N ASP A 124 6.40 -0.92 -5.40
CA ASP A 124 6.37 -1.47 -6.74
C ASP A 124 4.94 -1.60 -7.26
N HIS A 125 4.81 -1.84 -8.56
CA HIS A 125 3.54 -2.14 -9.19
C HIS A 125 3.74 -2.99 -10.45
N PHE A 126 2.73 -3.74 -10.84
CA PHE A 126 2.75 -4.48 -12.11
C PHE A 126 3.00 -3.50 -13.27
N THR A 127 3.88 -3.87 -14.19
CA THR A 127 4.21 -3.01 -15.35
C THR A 127 2.97 -2.65 -16.16
N ALA A 128 1.94 -3.49 -16.14
CA ALA A 128 0.65 -3.25 -16.79
C ALA A 128 -0.26 -2.25 -16.04
N ASN A 129 0.03 -1.93 -14.76
CA ASN A 129 -0.80 -1.05 -13.93
C ASN A 129 -0.50 0.43 -14.19
N GLN A 130 -1.00 0.97 -15.30
CA GLN A 130 -0.79 2.36 -15.69
C GLN A 130 -1.39 3.38 -14.71
N ILE A 131 -2.50 3.02 -14.05
CA ILE A 131 -3.17 3.90 -13.08
C ILE A 131 -2.27 4.12 -11.86
N ALA A 132 -1.68 3.06 -11.33
CA ALA A 132 -0.73 3.16 -10.23
C ALA A 132 0.53 3.93 -10.63
N SER A 133 1.08 3.64 -11.82
CA SER A 133 2.25 4.35 -12.35
C SER A 133 2.02 5.87 -12.39
N GLN A 134 0.91 6.30 -12.96
CA GLN A 134 0.57 7.73 -13.05
C GLN A 134 0.36 8.38 -11.68
N LEU A 135 -0.28 7.66 -10.75
CA LEU A 135 -0.48 8.15 -9.39
C LEU A 135 0.86 8.34 -8.67
N TYR A 136 1.74 7.37 -8.73
CA TYR A 136 3.02 7.41 -8.03
C TYR A 136 3.94 8.51 -8.60
N LEU A 137 4.00 8.66 -9.92
CA LEU A 137 4.72 9.77 -10.57
C LEU A 137 4.14 11.14 -10.16
N LYS A 138 2.80 11.26 -10.15
CA LYS A 138 2.13 12.50 -9.73
C LYS A 138 2.45 12.89 -8.29
N VAL A 139 2.58 11.91 -7.41
CA VAL A 139 2.89 12.14 -5.98
C VAL A 139 4.37 12.49 -5.79
N GLY A 140 5.24 12.11 -6.72
CA GLY A 140 6.66 12.47 -6.73
C GLY A 140 7.62 11.29 -6.65
N PHE A 141 7.12 10.05 -6.72
CA PHE A 141 8.00 8.89 -6.83
C PHE A 141 8.79 8.92 -8.13
N GLN A 142 10.03 8.44 -8.06
CA GLN A 142 10.89 8.27 -9.22
C GLN A 142 10.97 6.79 -9.60
N TYR A 143 11.03 6.54 -10.91
CA TYR A 143 11.20 5.20 -11.46
C TYR A 143 12.66 4.76 -11.36
N GLU A 144 12.90 3.55 -10.83
CA GLU A 144 14.25 2.99 -10.69
C GLU A 144 14.56 1.86 -11.67
N GLY A 145 13.57 1.10 -12.07
CA GLY A 145 13.78 0.00 -13.02
C GLY A 145 12.70 -1.06 -13.00
N VAL A 146 12.93 -2.11 -13.77
CA VAL A 146 12.07 -3.31 -13.85
C VAL A 146 12.68 -4.44 -13.04
N MET A 147 11.90 -4.98 -12.14
CA MET A 147 12.17 -6.26 -11.49
C MET A 147 11.56 -7.37 -12.38
N ARG A 148 12.41 -8.00 -13.22
CA ARG A 148 11.94 -9.07 -14.10
C ARG A 148 11.52 -10.28 -13.27
N HIS A 149 10.29 -10.79 -13.51
CA HIS A 149 9.68 -11.85 -12.71
C HIS A 149 9.67 -11.53 -11.20
N GLY A 150 9.51 -10.25 -10.87
CA GLY A 150 9.52 -9.76 -9.49
C GLY A 150 8.32 -10.22 -8.68
N GLY A 151 7.24 -10.64 -9.32
CA GLY A 151 6.06 -11.19 -8.69
C GLY A 151 5.54 -12.45 -9.36
N LYS A 152 4.60 -13.11 -8.69
CA LYS A 152 3.86 -14.26 -9.22
C LYS A 152 2.39 -14.11 -8.88
N LYS A 153 1.52 -14.30 -9.86
CA LYS A 153 0.07 -14.24 -9.70
C LYS A 153 -0.58 -15.38 -10.46
N ASP A 154 -1.43 -16.16 -9.78
CA ASP A 154 -2.16 -17.28 -10.36
C ASP A 154 -1.24 -18.20 -11.17
N GLY A 155 -0.05 -18.50 -10.63
CA GLY A 155 0.96 -19.34 -11.26
C GLY A 155 1.80 -18.69 -12.36
N GLN A 156 1.52 -17.45 -12.76
CA GLN A 156 2.26 -16.72 -13.79
C GLN A 156 3.24 -15.71 -13.18
N TYR A 157 4.47 -15.67 -13.71
CA TYR A 157 5.42 -14.63 -13.34
C TYR A 157 5.06 -13.29 -13.97
N VAL A 158 5.23 -12.22 -13.22
CA VAL A 158 4.95 -10.84 -13.65
C VAL A 158 6.14 -9.94 -13.36
N ASP A 159 6.37 -9.00 -14.25
CA ASP A 159 7.37 -7.96 -14.06
C ASP A 159 6.78 -6.80 -13.25
N LEU A 160 7.60 -6.24 -12.38
CA LEU A 160 7.24 -5.11 -11.53
C LEU A 160 8.10 -3.90 -11.86
N HIS A 161 7.50 -2.71 -11.85
CA HIS A 161 8.23 -1.46 -11.80
C HIS A 161 8.57 -1.13 -10.35
N LEU A 162 9.85 -0.94 -10.05
CA LEU A 162 10.32 -0.41 -8.78
C LEU A 162 10.36 1.11 -8.84
N MET A 163 9.80 1.75 -7.83
CA MET A 163 9.82 3.21 -7.66
C MET A 163 10.23 3.57 -6.24
N SER A 164 10.79 4.75 -6.07
CA SER A 164 11.21 5.27 -4.77
C SER A 164 10.95 6.75 -4.61
N MET A 165 10.96 7.19 -3.36
CA MET A 165 11.01 8.59 -2.98
C MET A 165 12.04 8.75 -1.86
N LEU A 166 12.91 9.74 -1.97
CA LEU A 166 13.87 10.11 -0.93
C LEU A 166 13.31 11.22 -0.03
N ARG A 167 13.84 11.30 1.19
CA ARG A 167 13.47 12.33 2.15
C ARG A 167 13.64 13.75 1.59
N SER A 168 14.75 14.02 0.92
CA SER A 168 15.02 15.34 0.30
C SER A 168 13.98 15.70 -0.76
N GLU A 169 13.49 14.72 -1.53
CA GLU A 169 12.45 14.93 -2.54
C GLU A 169 11.09 15.21 -1.90
N TYR A 170 10.77 14.52 -0.80
CA TYR A 170 9.52 14.74 -0.06
C TYR A 170 9.45 16.16 0.52
N PHE A 171 10.54 16.66 1.11
CA PHE A 171 10.59 18.00 1.69
C PHE A 171 10.93 19.11 0.68
N GLY A 172 11.27 18.76 -0.58
CA GLY A 172 11.68 19.73 -1.59
C GLY A 172 13.03 20.36 -1.29
N GLU A 173 13.90 19.66 -0.60
CA GLU A 173 15.26 20.07 -0.30
C GLU A 173 16.15 19.73 -1.51
N ALA A 174 16.75 20.75 -2.14
CA ALA A 174 17.62 20.59 -3.30
C ALA A 174 19.07 20.21 -2.87
#